data_7a3553f1e2d796c0ec05eba04d1283cb
#
_entry.id   7a3553f1e2d796c0ec05eba04d1283cb
#
_cell.length_a   1.000
_cell.length_b   1.000
_cell.length_c   1.000
_cell.angle_alpha   90.00
_cell.angle_beta   90.00
_cell.angle_gamma   90.00
#
_symmetry.space_group_name_H-M   'P 1'
#
loop_
_entity.id
_entity.type
_entity.pdbx_description
1 polymer ?
#
loop_
_entity_poly.entity_id
_entity_poly.type
_entity_poly.pdbx_seq_one_letter_code
_entity_poly.pdbx_strand_id
1 'polypeptide(L)'
;SSIVVLEELDKFKKGSSQLNYNAREFVRELDRLTSNDLFLKGASLGEEKGMLYVVTGDKYQDKIAASFPDRIPDHRILSCAYTVASGHPDMRTILVTKDINMRMKARALGIAVEDYITDKVKNTDLFKDTQDTYENVNPDLIDQLYSSFDGVDVSQFDFTDTLQPNACFIMKSS
;
A
#
# COMPACT_ATOMS: atom_id res chain seq x y z
N SER A 1 -15.49 -4.48 -1.43
CA SER A 1 -14.54 -4.94 -0.40
C SER A 1 -15.24 -5.76 0.67
N SER A 2 -14.53 -6.67 1.35
CA SER A 2 -15.06 -7.42 2.49
C SER A 2 -15.03 -6.56 3.77
N ILE A 3 -16.05 -6.70 4.63
CA ILE A 3 -16.08 -6.06 5.97
C ILE A 3 -14.86 -6.47 6.81
N VAL A 4 -14.32 -7.67 6.62
CA VAL A 4 -13.12 -8.18 7.31
C VAL A 4 -11.92 -7.27 7.10
N VAL A 5 -11.79 -6.63 5.92
CA VAL A 5 -10.71 -5.67 5.64
C VAL A 5 -10.82 -4.44 6.56
N LEU A 6 -12.05 -3.97 6.84
CA LEU A 6 -12.27 -2.87 7.78
C LEU A 6 -11.96 -3.26 9.22
N GLU A 7 -12.30 -4.50 9.61
CA GLU A 7 -11.94 -5.07 10.93
C GLU A 7 -10.40 -5.12 11.10
N GLU A 8 -9.66 -5.52 10.06
CA GLU A 8 -8.20 -5.54 10.10
C GLU A 8 -7.62 -4.12 10.17
N LEU A 9 -8.15 -3.17 9.39
CA LEU A 9 -7.72 -1.77 9.44
C LEU A 9 -7.96 -1.13 10.81
N ASP A 10 -9.02 -1.53 11.50
CA ASP A 10 -9.34 -1.01 12.83
C ASP A 10 -8.24 -1.32 13.86
N LYS A 11 -7.56 -2.45 13.72
CA LYS A 11 -6.42 -2.83 14.58
C LYS A 11 -5.24 -1.86 14.43
N PHE A 12 -5.09 -1.24 13.26
CA PHE A 12 -4.00 -0.31 12.96
C PHE A 12 -4.33 1.16 13.25
N LYS A 13 -5.53 1.50 13.73
CA LYS A 13 -5.89 2.90 14.03
C LYS A 13 -5.15 3.47 15.25
N LYS A 14 -4.70 2.62 16.19
CA LYS A 14 -4.04 3.03 17.43
C LYS A 14 -2.53 3.13 17.23
N GLY A 15 -1.96 4.27 17.60
CA GLY A 15 -0.52 4.54 17.51
C GLY A 15 -0.18 5.78 16.67
N SER A 16 1.10 6.08 16.58
CA SER A 16 1.64 7.30 15.93
C SER A 16 2.48 7.01 14.67
N SER A 17 2.60 5.74 14.26
CA SER A 17 3.35 5.38 13.06
C SER A 17 2.64 5.84 11.77
N GLN A 18 3.38 5.91 10.67
CA GLN A 18 2.82 6.22 9.35
C GLN A 18 1.71 5.22 8.96
N LEU A 19 1.87 3.94 9.33
CA LEU A 19 0.84 2.92 9.10
C LEU A 19 -0.48 3.27 9.80
N ASN A 20 -0.40 3.69 11.06
CA ASN A 20 -1.57 4.06 11.85
C ASN A 20 -2.24 5.33 11.29
N TYR A 21 -1.45 6.30 10.83
CA TYR A 21 -1.97 7.48 10.14
C TYR A 21 -2.73 7.09 8.87
N ASN A 22 -2.11 6.31 7.99
CA ASN A 22 -2.71 5.88 6.73
C ASN A 22 -4.01 5.07 6.93
N ALA A 23 -4.05 4.19 7.95
CA ALA A 23 -5.25 3.44 8.30
C ALA A 23 -6.41 4.37 8.71
N ARG A 24 -6.13 5.41 9.51
CA ARG A 24 -7.14 6.41 9.90
C ARG A 24 -7.63 7.22 8.72
N GLU A 25 -6.71 7.69 7.86
CA GLU A 25 -7.07 8.47 6.67
C GLU A 25 -7.91 7.67 5.69
N PHE A 26 -7.54 6.42 5.44
CA PHE A 26 -8.33 5.55 4.57
C PHE A 26 -9.77 5.37 5.09
N VAL A 27 -9.93 5.12 6.40
CA VAL A 27 -11.27 4.95 6.98
C VAL A 27 -12.06 6.26 6.94
N ARG A 28 -11.43 7.42 7.16
CA ARG A 28 -12.08 8.73 7.02
C ARG A 28 -12.53 9.00 5.59
N GLU A 29 -11.68 8.66 4.61
CA GLU A 29 -12.05 8.83 3.21
C GLU A 29 -13.20 7.89 2.83
N LEU A 30 -13.17 6.67 3.33
CA LEU A 30 -14.27 5.74 3.16
C LEU A 30 -15.57 6.28 3.77
N ASP A 31 -15.51 6.88 4.95
CA ASP A 31 -16.66 7.51 5.63
C ASP A 31 -17.20 8.71 4.84
N ARG A 32 -16.32 9.52 4.25
CA ARG A 32 -16.74 10.64 3.38
C ARG A 32 -17.45 10.20 2.10
N LEU A 33 -17.02 9.07 1.53
CA LEU A 33 -17.66 8.48 0.35
C LEU A 33 -19.03 7.85 0.69
N THR A 34 -19.28 7.59 1.96
CA THR A 34 -20.47 6.94 2.45
C THR A 34 -21.50 7.92 2.96
N SER A 35 -22.38 8.42 2.12
CA SER A 35 -23.76 8.63 2.56
C SER A 35 -24.36 7.24 2.89
N ASN A 36 -25.34 7.15 3.77
CA ASN A 36 -25.92 5.97 4.44
C ASN A 36 -26.13 4.64 3.65
N ASP A 37 -25.67 4.53 2.43
CA ASP A 37 -26.00 3.46 1.49
C ASP A 37 -24.82 2.58 1.03
N LEU A 38 -23.59 2.76 1.57
CA LEU A 38 -22.39 1.99 1.13
C LEU A 38 -22.61 0.48 1.17
N PHE A 39 -23.31 0.00 2.19
CA PHE A 39 -23.55 -1.43 2.39
C PHE A 39 -24.70 -1.96 1.53
N LEU A 40 -25.57 -1.12 1.05
CA LEU A 40 -26.78 -1.51 0.28
C LEU A 40 -26.64 -1.16 -1.20
N LYS A 41 -26.26 0.07 -1.51
CA LYS A 41 -26.24 0.60 -2.88
C LYS A 41 -24.83 0.83 -3.42
N GLY A 42 -23.83 0.83 -2.53
CA GLY A 42 -22.46 1.18 -2.87
C GLY A 42 -22.24 2.70 -2.98
N ALA A 43 -21.00 3.12 -3.08
CA ALA A 43 -20.58 4.50 -3.27
C ALA A 43 -19.89 4.67 -4.62
N SER A 44 -20.26 5.71 -5.39
CA SER A 44 -19.56 6.03 -6.62
C SER A 44 -18.16 6.57 -6.33
N LEU A 45 -17.18 6.07 -7.04
CA LEU A 45 -15.79 6.56 -6.97
C LEU A 45 -15.53 7.75 -7.91
N GLY A 46 -16.54 8.23 -8.59
CA GLY A 46 -16.49 9.30 -9.59
C GLY A 46 -16.82 8.81 -10.99
N GLU A 47 -16.87 9.73 -11.94
CA GLU A 47 -17.13 9.42 -13.35
C GLU A 47 -16.10 8.39 -13.86
N GLU A 48 -16.60 7.35 -14.52
CA GLU A 48 -15.81 6.25 -15.11
C GLU A 48 -15.00 5.38 -14.12
N LYS A 49 -15.03 5.64 -12.80
CA LYS A 49 -14.26 4.87 -11.81
C LYS A 49 -15.02 3.70 -11.18
N GLY A 50 -16.31 3.59 -11.45
CA GLY A 50 -17.15 2.50 -10.94
C GLY A 50 -17.67 2.74 -9.52
N MET A 51 -18.13 1.66 -8.89
CA MET A 51 -18.81 1.69 -7.59
C MET A 51 -18.01 0.89 -6.54
N LEU A 52 -17.95 1.42 -5.33
CA LEU A 52 -17.39 0.73 -4.17
C LEU A 52 -18.52 0.13 -3.34
N TYR A 53 -18.40 -1.16 -3.05
CA TYR A 53 -19.29 -1.88 -2.14
C TYR A 53 -18.50 -2.47 -0.98
N VAL A 54 -19.10 -2.47 0.21
CA VAL A 54 -18.60 -3.25 1.35
C VAL A 54 -19.56 -4.40 1.59
N VAL A 55 -19.06 -5.61 1.44
CA VAL A 55 -19.83 -6.85 1.63
C VAL A 55 -19.75 -7.24 3.09
N THR A 56 -20.89 -7.24 3.78
CA THR A 56 -21.03 -7.54 5.21
C THR A 56 -21.40 -9.00 5.51
N GLY A 57 -21.75 -9.76 4.48
CA GLY A 57 -22.19 -11.15 4.64
C GLY A 57 -21.08 -12.05 5.21
N ASP A 58 -21.35 -12.71 6.33
CA ASP A 58 -20.41 -13.62 7.00
C ASP A 58 -20.76 -15.10 6.74
N LYS A 59 -21.34 -15.38 5.57
CA LYS A 59 -21.60 -16.76 5.16
C LYS A 59 -20.28 -17.42 4.78
N TYR A 60 -19.75 -18.22 5.70
CA TYR A 60 -18.57 -19.03 5.43
C TYR A 60 -18.96 -20.19 4.54
N GLN A 61 -18.51 -20.16 3.29
CA GLN A 61 -18.91 -21.12 2.24
C GLN A 61 -18.37 -22.51 2.56
N ASP A 62 -19.20 -23.55 2.34
CA ASP A 62 -18.83 -24.95 2.63
C ASP A 62 -17.58 -25.39 1.87
N LYS A 63 -17.42 -24.95 0.63
CA LYS A 63 -16.20 -25.21 -0.16
C LYS A 63 -14.95 -24.63 0.47
N ILE A 64 -15.07 -23.45 1.09
CA ILE A 64 -13.95 -22.82 1.81
C ILE A 64 -13.71 -23.55 3.12
N ALA A 65 -14.77 -23.89 3.86
CA ALA A 65 -14.67 -24.64 5.10
C ALA A 65 -14.03 -26.03 4.95
N ALA A 66 -14.29 -26.70 3.83
CA ALA A 66 -13.67 -27.97 3.52
C ALA A 66 -12.16 -27.88 3.28
N SER A 67 -11.70 -26.77 2.69
CA SER A 67 -10.28 -26.54 2.39
C SER A 67 -9.54 -25.81 3.53
N PHE A 68 -10.24 -24.92 4.22
CA PHE A 68 -9.72 -24.04 5.26
C PHE A 68 -10.72 -23.97 6.42
N PRO A 69 -10.66 -24.90 7.37
CA PRO A 69 -11.66 -24.99 8.47
C PRO A 69 -11.58 -23.80 9.44
N ASP A 70 -10.38 -23.19 9.59
CA ASP A 70 -10.19 -22.06 10.48
C ASP A 70 -10.75 -20.78 9.88
N ARG A 71 -11.59 -20.07 10.66
CA ARG A 71 -12.21 -18.80 10.25
C ARG A 71 -11.32 -17.60 10.51
N ILE A 72 -10.02 -17.70 10.15
CA ILE A 72 -9.10 -16.56 10.22
C ILE A 72 -9.47 -15.48 9.19
N PRO A 73 -9.04 -14.23 9.36
CA PRO A 73 -9.37 -13.11 8.46
C PRO A 73 -9.16 -13.43 6.98
N ASP A 74 -8.01 -14.00 6.62
CA ASP A 74 -7.69 -14.41 5.24
C ASP A 74 -8.75 -15.32 4.64
N HIS A 75 -9.15 -16.36 5.37
CA HIS A 75 -10.12 -17.34 4.89
C HIS A 75 -11.53 -16.74 4.80
N ARG A 76 -11.86 -15.79 5.66
CA ARG A 76 -13.11 -15.01 5.58
C ARG A 76 -13.12 -14.12 4.33
N ILE A 77 -11.99 -13.48 4.00
CA ILE A 77 -11.85 -12.70 2.77
C ILE A 77 -12.00 -13.58 1.54
N LEU A 78 -11.35 -14.76 1.52
CA LEU A 78 -11.49 -15.73 0.44
C LEU A 78 -12.94 -16.21 0.29
N SER A 79 -13.62 -16.49 1.41
CA SER A 79 -15.04 -16.87 1.41
C SER A 79 -15.92 -15.77 0.83
N CYS A 80 -15.67 -14.52 1.19
CA CYS A 80 -16.36 -13.36 0.60
C CYS A 80 -16.12 -13.28 -0.92
N ALA A 81 -14.87 -13.38 -1.37
CA ALA A 81 -14.54 -13.35 -2.78
C ALA A 81 -15.22 -14.49 -3.57
N TYR A 82 -15.23 -15.70 -2.98
CA TYR A 82 -15.91 -16.85 -3.57
C TYR A 82 -17.44 -16.64 -3.66
N THR A 83 -18.04 -16.05 -2.61
CA THR A 83 -19.47 -15.73 -2.60
C THR A 83 -19.83 -14.75 -3.70
N VAL A 84 -19.03 -13.68 -3.86
CA VAL A 84 -19.25 -12.69 -4.93
C VAL A 84 -19.09 -13.33 -6.29
N ALA A 85 -18.06 -14.14 -6.52
CA ALA A 85 -17.83 -14.81 -7.80
C ALA A 85 -18.96 -15.79 -8.16
N SER A 86 -19.44 -16.54 -7.17
CA SER A 86 -20.54 -17.51 -7.38
C SER A 86 -21.90 -16.82 -7.57
N GLY A 87 -22.11 -15.68 -6.93
CA GLY A 87 -23.36 -14.90 -7.03
C GLY A 87 -23.48 -14.10 -8.32
N HIS A 88 -22.38 -13.87 -9.02
CA HIS A 88 -22.32 -13.07 -10.25
C HIS A 88 -21.51 -13.80 -11.34
N PRO A 89 -21.98 -14.93 -11.86
CA PRO A 89 -21.23 -15.73 -12.83
C PRO A 89 -20.95 -14.99 -14.15
N ASP A 90 -21.79 -14.01 -14.48
CA ASP A 90 -21.64 -13.19 -15.69
C ASP A 90 -20.58 -12.07 -15.53
N MET A 91 -20.06 -11.87 -14.33
CA MET A 91 -19.04 -10.86 -14.06
C MET A 91 -17.71 -11.50 -13.71
N ARG A 92 -16.63 -10.96 -14.27
CA ARG A 92 -15.29 -11.38 -13.89
C ARG A 92 -14.95 -10.85 -12.48
N THR A 93 -14.93 -11.74 -11.51
CA THR A 93 -14.49 -11.41 -10.14
C THR A 93 -12.99 -11.65 -10.00
N ILE A 94 -12.26 -10.65 -9.55
CA ILE A 94 -10.80 -10.71 -9.33
C ILE A 94 -10.51 -10.34 -7.88
N LEU A 95 -9.78 -11.19 -7.16
CA LEU A 95 -9.21 -10.83 -5.87
C LEU A 95 -7.88 -10.12 -6.07
N VAL A 96 -7.78 -8.88 -5.64
CA VAL A 96 -6.53 -8.10 -5.69
C VAL A 96 -5.88 -8.10 -4.31
N THR A 97 -4.64 -8.60 -4.21
CA THR A 97 -3.89 -8.64 -2.95
C THR A 97 -2.39 -8.72 -3.18
N LYS A 98 -1.60 -8.09 -2.29
CA LYS A 98 -0.14 -8.24 -2.25
C LYS A 98 0.32 -9.53 -1.59
N ASP A 99 -0.52 -10.14 -0.76
CA ASP A 99 -0.20 -11.37 -0.06
C ASP A 99 -0.10 -12.55 -1.01
N ILE A 100 1.12 -13.10 -1.13
CA ILE A 100 1.41 -14.24 -2.00
C ILE A 100 0.64 -15.49 -1.54
N ASN A 101 0.55 -15.74 -0.24
CA ASN A 101 -0.14 -16.91 0.30
C ASN A 101 -1.63 -16.83 0.01
N MET A 102 -2.23 -15.65 0.18
CA MET A 102 -3.62 -15.41 -0.17
C MET A 102 -3.87 -15.62 -1.67
N ARG A 103 -2.95 -15.16 -2.55
CA ARG A 103 -3.05 -15.41 -3.99
C ARG A 103 -2.99 -16.89 -4.32
N MET A 104 -2.11 -17.65 -3.68
CA MET A 104 -2.02 -19.11 -3.90
C MET A 104 -3.29 -19.83 -3.45
N LYS A 105 -3.81 -19.51 -2.26
CA LYS A 105 -5.08 -20.06 -1.74
C LYS A 105 -6.25 -19.73 -2.66
N ALA A 106 -6.35 -18.50 -3.16
CA ALA A 106 -7.40 -18.08 -4.08
C ALA A 106 -7.36 -18.86 -5.41
N ARG A 107 -6.17 -19.05 -5.99
CA ARG A 107 -5.99 -19.87 -7.19
C ARG A 107 -6.43 -21.31 -6.98
N ALA A 108 -6.08 -21.93 -5.85
CA ALA A 108 -6.51 -23.27 -5.48
C ALA A 108 -8.03 -23.42 -5.41
N LEU A 109 -8.74 -22.34 -5.07
CA LEU A 109 -10.20 -22.28 -5.04
C LEU A 109 -10.85 -21.94 -6.39
N GLY A 110 -10.04 -21.66 -7.42
CA GLY A 110 -10.50 -21.23 -8.74
C GLY A 110 -10.92 -19.77 -8.82
N ILE A 111 -10.51 -18.93 -7.86
CA ILE A 111 -10.75 -17.48 -7.86
C ILE A 111 -9.64 -16.81 -8.67
N ALA A 112 -10.01 -15.97 -9.65
CA ALA A 112 -9.03 -15.15 -10.35
C ALA A 112 -8.37 -14.13 -9.40
N VAL A 113 -7.06 -13.98 -9.51
CA VAL A 113 -6.30 -13.12 -8.61
C VAL A 113 -5.26 -12.30 -9.34
N GLU A 114 -5.06 -11.08 -8.88
CA GLU A 114 -4.05 -10.16 -9.38
C GLU A 114 -3.24 -9.56 -8.23
N ASP A 115 -1.97 -9.21 -8.53
CA ASP A 115 -1.12 -8.45 -7.61
C ASP A 115 -1.47 -6.97 -7.68
N TYR A 116 -1.44 -6.28 -6.55
CA TYR A 116 -1.57 -4.83 -6.53
C TYR A 116 -0.24 -4.18 -6.92
N ILE A 117 -0.14 -3.76 -8.19
CA ILE A 117 1.12 -3.31 -8.80
C ILE A 117 1.33 -1.79 -8.65
N THR A 118 0.28 -1.04 -8.29
CA THR A 118 0.28 0.44 -8.33
C THR A 118 1.28 1.11 -7.36
N ASP A 119 1.77 0.39 -6.35
CA ASP A 119 2.82 0.89 -5.44
C ASP A 119 4.23 0.79 -6.00
N LYS A 120 4.42 0.05 -7.08
CA LYS A 120 5.72 0.06 -7.74
C LYS A 120 5.80 1.36 -8.52
N VAL A 121 6.57 2.31 -8.00
CA VAL A 121 7.00 3.47 -8.77
C VAL A 121 7.60 2.90 -10.06
N LYS A 122 6.84 2.98 -11.15
CA LYS A 122 7.29 2.49 -12.46
C LYS A 122 8.47 3.29 -13.01
N ASN A 123 8.80 4.38 -12.35
CA ASN A 123 9.87 5.29 -12.70
C ASN A 123 11.00 5.16 -11.67
N THR A 124 11.74 4.05 -11.72
CA THR A 124 13.10 4.02 -11.16
C THR A 124 14.00 5.06 -11.85
N ASP A 125 13.61 5.57 -13.00
CA ASP A 125 14.33 6.63 -13.70
C ASP A 125 14.23 7.98 -12.97
N LEU A 126 13.19 8.24 -12.17
CA LEU A 126 13.12 9.41 -11.26
C LEU A 126 14.13 9.34 -10.10
N PHE A 127 14.65 8.15 -9.79
CA PHE A 127 15.66 7.95 -8.74
C PHE A 127 17.06 7.67 -9.32
N LYS A 128 17.20 7.55 -10.63
CA LYS A 128 18.51 7.31 -11.26
C LYS A 128 19.34 8.58 -11.40
N ASP A 129 18.72 9.76 -11.36
CA ASP A 129 19.39 11.02 -11.70
C ASP A 129 19.68 11.95 -10.52
N THR A 130 19.62 11.45 -9.27
CA THR A 130 19.83 12.33 -8.10
C THR A 130 20.87 11.82 -7.11
N GLN A 131 21.71 10.89 -7.49
CA GLN A 131 22.90 10.54 -6.70
C GLN A 131 24.15 11.02 -7.45
N ASP A 132 24.42 12.31 -7.39
CA ASP A 132 25.70 12.84 -7.84
C ASP A 132 26.79 12.33 -6.89
N THR A 133 27.85 11.76 -7.46
CA THR A 133 29.03 11.33 -6.70
C THR A 133 30.12 12.37 -6.88
N TYR A 134 30.55 12.96 -5.79
CA TYR A 134 31.65 13.89 -5.74
C TYR A 134 32.89 13.18 -5.19
N GLU A 135 33.94 13.10 -5.98
CA GLU A 135 35.19 12.46 -5.61
C GLU A 135 36.22 13.55 -5.21
N ASN A 136 37.22 13.18 -4.41
CA ASN A 136 38.27 14.07 -3.88
C ASN A 136 37.74 15.18 -2.96
N VAL A 137 36.64 14.93 -2.26
CA VAL A 137 36.14 15.87 -1.24
C VAL A 137 37.09 15.88 -0.06
N ASN A 138 37.36 17.07 0.50
CA ASN A 138 38.25 17.21 1.65
C ASN A 138 37.76 16.32 2.83
N PRO A 139 38.60 15.37 3.32
CA PRO A 139 38.25 14.49 4.43
C PRO A 139 37.75 15.22 5.68
N ASP A 140 38.36 16.38 6.00
CA ASP A 140 38.00 17.17 7.17
C ASP A 140 36.55 17.68 7.09
N LEU A 141 36.05 17.99 5.89
CA LEU A 141 34.65 18.41 5.69
C LEU A 141 33.68 17.22 5.84
N ILE A 142 34.11 16.02 5.40
CA ILE A 142 33.32 14.81 5.58
C ILE A 142 33.24 14.48 7.09
N ASP A 143 34.34 14.56 7.82
CA ASP A 143 34.37 14.33 9.26
C ASP A 143 33.54 15.38 10.03
N GLN A 144 33.53 16.63 9.58
CA GLN A 144 32.65 17.68 10.14
C GLN A 144 31.18 17.35 9.93
N LEU A 145 30.76 16.83 8.77
CA LEU A 145 29.38 16.42 8.54
C LEU A 145 28.92 15.33 9.49
N TYR A 146 29.80 14.35 9.80
CA TYR A 146 29.50 13.27 10.75
C TYR A 146 29.47 13.72 12.19
N SER A 147 30.24 14.75 12.54
CA SER A 147 30.38 15.25 13.92
C SER A 147 29.43 16.41 14.25
N SER A 148 28.92 17.14 13.26
CA SER A 148 28.03 18.29 13.45
C SER A 148 26.57 17.87 13.42
N PHE A 149 25.83 18.15 14.49
CA PHE A 149 24.40 17.92 14.56
C PHE A 149 23.60 18.87 13.66
N ASP A 150 24.11 20.10 13.47
CA ASP A 150 23.46 21.15 12.67
C ASP A 150 23.90 21.16 11.20
N GLY A 151 24.77 20.22 10.80
CA GLY A 151 25.33 20.15 9.45
C GLY A 151 26.54 21.06 9.23
N VAL A 152 26.97 21.19 7.99
CA VAL A 152 28.09 22.02 7.54
C VAL A 152 27.59 23.01 6.52
N ASP A 153 28.10 24.24 6.54
CA ASP A 153 27.72 25.28 5.58
C ASP A 153 28.07 24.85 4.16
N VAL A 154 27.09 24.88 3.31
CA VAL A 154 27.16 24.45 1.90
C VAL A 154 28.25 25.18 1.12
N SER A 155 28.53 26.46 1.46
CA SER A 155 29.59 27.27 0.81
C SER A 155 31.00 26.73 0.97
N GLN A 156 31.19 25.74 1.86
CA GLN A 156 32.50 25.09 2.07
C GLN A 156 32.78 23.98 1.01
N PHE A 157 31.79 23.68 0.16
CA PHE A 157 31.93 22.67 -0.89
C PHE A 157 31.98 23.33 -2.28
N ASP A 158 32.85 22.81 -3.15
CA ASP A 158 33.08 23.37 -4.48
C ASP A 158 31.96 23.09 -5.50
N PHE A 159 30.95 22.29 -5.11
CA PHE A 159 29.83 21.85 -5.99
C PHE A 159 28.47 22.48 -5.63
N THR A 160 28.48 23.62 -4.98
CA THR A 160 27.27 24.24 -4.41
C THR A 160 26.27 24.77 -5.43
N ASP A 161 26.70 25.06 -6.65
CA ASP A 161 25.87 25.70 -7.67
C ASP A 161 24.75 24.81 -8.23
N THR A 162 24.80 23.50 -7.93
CA THR A 162 23.86 22.51 -8.45
C THR A 162 22.93 21.92 -7.40
N LEU A 163 23.03 22.37 -6.15
CA LEU A 163 22.25 21.79 -5.04
C LEU A 163 20.78 22.14 -5.14
N GLN A 164 19.95 21.10 -5.12
CA GLN A 164 18.50 21.25 -5.02
C GLN A 164 17.99 20.80 -3.65
N PRO A 165 16.88 21.35 -3.16
CA PRO A 165 16.27 20.90 -1.90
C PRO A 165 16.01 19.38 -1.94
N ASN A 166 16.42 18.68 -0.86
CA ASN A 166 16.31 17.22 -0.72
C ASN A 166 17.15 16.37 -1.71
N ALA A 167 18.15 16.94 -2.35
CA ALA A 167 19.12 16.17 -3.12
C ALA A 167 20.01 15.33 -2.19
N CYS A 168 20.35 14.12 -2.61
CA CYS A 168 21.26 13.22 -1.90
C CYS A 168 22.54 13.06 -2.70
N PHE A 169 23.69 13.16 -2.02
CA PHE A 169 25.01 13.09 -2.64
C PHE A 169 25.84 11.98 -2.01
N ILE A 170 26.71 11.38 -2.80
CA ILE A 170 27.75 10.48 -2.32
C ILE A 170 29.06 11.26 -2.40
N MET A 171 29.69 11.50 -1.26
CA MET A 171 31.00 12.14 -1.17
C MET A 171 32.07 11.11 -0.86
N LYS A 172 33.18 11.16 -1.61
CA LYS A 172 34.35 10.29 -1.39
C LYS A 172 35.58 11.14 -1.20
N SER A 173 36.31 10.88 -0.13
CA SER A 173 37.68 11.36 0.00
C SER A 173 38.61 10.50 -0.86
N SER A 174 39.66 11.08 -1.37
CA SER A 174 40.76 10.38 -2.05
C SER A 174 41.51 9.45 -1.11
#